data_9ce19ac97faf82c195a9beea3cc78c3a
#
_entry.id   9ce19ac97faf82c195a9beea3cc78c3a
#
_cell.length_a   1.000
_cell.length_b   1.000
_cell.length_c   1.000
_cell.angle_alpha   90.00
_cell.angle_beta   90.00
_cell.angle_gamma   90.00
#
_symmetry.space_group_name_H-M   'P 1'
#
loop_
_entity.id
_entity.type
_entity.pdbx_description
1 polymer ?
#
loop_
_entity_poly.entity_id
_entity_poly.type
_entity_poly.pdbx_seq_one_letter_code
_entity_poly.pdbx_strand_id
1 'polypeptide(L)'
;LELFHSDELPPGYCYFTECVDHQGISLKRKIGNQLVRKEFLEYHEPDLEERKRHILRVIVEYAPENTYKAAALLTLDGDTAAAERILLEELPGVWARKDCSDFHFIIMLYIYRTFQERLSEKMREELEKAMCGFRYWIDEPGDDVMWFFSENHALLFHCCQYLAGSFLPDRIFTCSGKTGRAVSARGEELLREWFEGFFEEFITEWNSNAYIPVDVLGLGTLYNLTEPGSEFHQKAKRALDM
;
A
#
# COMPACT_ATOMS: atom_id res chain seq x y z
N LEU A 1 -11.40 -7.26 -36.62
CA LEU A 1 -12.07 -5.95 -36.47
C LEU A 1 -11.14 -5.05 -35.65
N GLU A 2 -10.50 -4.13 -36.33
CA GLU A 2 -9.67 -3.12 -35.67
C GLU A 2 -10.62 -2.05 -35.12
N LEU A 3 -10.62 -1.84 -33.80
CA LEU A 3 -11.54 -0.93 -33.14
C LEU A 3 -10.97 0.48 -32.98
N PHE A 4 -9.62 0.56 -32.83
CA PHE A 4 -8.86 1.81 -32.70
C PHE A 4 -7.37 1.53 -32.82
N HIS A 5 -6.59 2.55 -33.12
CA HIS A 5 -5.13 2.52 -32.97
C HIS A 5 -4.71 3.00 -31.58
N SER A 6 -3.61 2.45 -31.04
CA SER A 6 -3.08 2.85 -29.74
C SER A 6 -2.75 4.34 -29.65
N ASP A 7 -2.38 4.94 -30.77
CA ASP A 7 -2.03 6.36 -30.88
C ASP A 7 -3.22 7.31 -30.71
N GLU A 8 -4.45 6.78 -30.86
CA GLU A 8 -5.70 7.51 -30.68
C GLU A 8 -6.15 7.56 -29.21
N LEU A 9 -5.52 6.74 -28.36
CA LEU A 9 -5.87 6.66 -26.94
C LEU A 9 -5.09 7.73 -26.15
N PRO A 10 -5.71 8.34 -25.14
CA PRO A 10 -5.01 9.24 -24.25
C PRO A 10 -3.97 8.45 -23.40
N PRO A 11 -2.85 9.10 -22.99
CA PRO A 11 -1.92 8.50 -22.04
C PRO A 11 -2.63 8.18 -20.73
N GLY A 12 -2.22 7.09 -20.08
CA GLY A 12 -2.78 6.65 -18.81
C GLY A 12 -3.51 5.31 -18.90
N TYR A 13 -4.28 5.00 -17.88
CA TYR A 13 -5.09 3.77 -17.85
C TYR A 13 -6.36 3.92 -18.68
N CYS A 14 -6.45 3.16 -19.76
CA CYS A 14 -7.64 3.07 -20.59
C CYS A 14 -8.43 1.81 -20.24
N TYR A 15 -9.73 1.98 -20.01
CA TYR A 15 -10.65 0.90 -19.73
C TYR A 15 -11.52 0.62 -20.95
N PHE A 16 -11.53 -0.62 -21.39
CA PHE A 16 -12.37 -1.08 -22.49
C PHE A 16 -13.66 -1.65 -21.93
N THR A 17 -14.79 -1.11 -22.38
CA THR A 17 -16.10 -1.58 -21.95
C THR A 17 -16.90 -2.03 -23.17
N GLU A 18 -17.31 -3.29 -23.19
CA GLU A 18 -18.27 -3.78 -24.15
C GLU A 18 -19.68 -3.40 -23.72
N CYS A 19 -20.44 -2.83 -24.64
CA CYS A 19 -21.87 -2.60 -24.46
C CYS A 19 -22.62 -3.56 -25.38
N VAL A 20 -23.46 -4.39 -24.81
CA VAL A 20 -24.28 -5.34 -25.56
C VAL A 20 -25.74 -5.01 -25.28
N ASP A 21 -26.49 -4.65 -26.34
CA ASP A 21 -27.92 -4.51 -26.28
C ASP A 21 -28.61 -5.81 -26.72
N HIS A 22 -29.37 -6.37 -25.81
CA HIS A 22 -30.18 -7.55 -26.09
C HIS A 22 -31.58 -7.38 -25.50
N GLN A 23 -32.59 -7.46 -26.36
CA GLN A 23 -34.02 -7.34 -25.99
C GLN A 23 -34.33 -6.08 -25.13
N GLY A 24 -33.73 -4.94 -25.44
CA GLY A 24 -33.92 -3.69 -24.71
C GLY A 24 -33.15 -3.59 -23.38
N ILE A 25 -32.31 -4.58 -23.06
CA ILE A 25 -31.43 -4.54 -21.91
C ILE A 25 -30.02 -4.20 -22.40
N SER A 26 -29.50 -3.08 -21.92
CA SER A 26 -28.12 -2.67 -22.21
C SER A 26 -27.21 -3.20 -21.12
N LEU A 27 -26.31 -4.11 -21.46
CA LEU A 27 -25.31 -4.66 -20.57
C LEU A 27 -23.95 -4.04 -20.87
N LYS A 28 -23.33 -3.49 -19.85
CA LYS A 28 -21.94 -3.01 -19.89
C LYS A 28 -21.05 -3.95 -19.10
N ARG A 29 -20.00 -4.43 -19.73
CA ARG A 29 -18.95 -5.15 -18.99
C ARG A 29 -17.57 -4.57 -19.32
N LYS A 30 -16.73 -4.52 -18.32
CA LYS A 30 -15.31 -4.22 -18.50
C LYS A 30 -14.64 -5.45 -19.13
N ILE A 31 -14.08 -5.29 -20.32
CA ILE A 31 -13.42 -6.37 -21.06
C ILE A 31 -11.90 -6.30 -20.97
N GLY A 32 -11.36 -5.20 -20.50
CA GLY A 32 -9.92 -5.05 -20.30
C GLY A 32 -9.52 -3.68 -19.79
N ASN A 33 -8.29 -3.58 -19.40
CA ASN A 33 -7.61 -2.32 -19.13
C ASN A 33 -6.21 -2.39 -19.72
N GLN A 34 -5.69 -1.24 -20.12
CA GLN A 34 -4.33 -1.13 -20.61
C GLN A 34 -3.74 0.21 -20.21
N LEU A 35 -2.48 0.20 -19.82
CA LEU A 35 -1.70 1.42 -19.66
C LEU A 35 -1.20 1.85 -21.05
N VAL A 36 -1.69 2.99 -21.51
CA VAL A 36 -1.22 3.62 -22.75
C VAL A 36 -0.12 4.60 -22.42
N ARG A 37 1.05 4.43 -23.01
CA ARG A 37 2.19 5.34 -22.89
C ARG A 37 2.55 5.86 -24.26
N LYS A 38 2.74 7.16 -24.38
CA LYS A 38 3.22 7.79 -25.62
C LYS A 38 4.74 7.70 -25.77
N GLU A 39 5.44 7.50 -24.65
CA GLU A 39 6.90 7.37 -24.64
C GLU A 39 7.26 6.07 -23.93
N PHE A 40 8.16 5.31 -24.51
CA PHE A 40 8.79 4.18 -23.82
C PHE A 40 9.68 4.74 -22.72
N LEU A 41 9.41 4.31 -21.48
CA LEU A 41 10.33 4.57 -20.39
C LEU A 41 11.56 3.67 -20.60
N GLU A 42 12.55 4.21 -21.28
CA GLU A 42 13.85 3.56 -21.32
C GLU A 42 14.52 3.74 -19.95
N TYR A 43 14.58 2.65 -19.18
CA TYR A 43 15.23 2.61 -17.87
C TYR A 43 16.77 2.56 -17.99
N HIS A 44 17.33 3.38 -18.87
CA HIS A 44 18.77 3.37 -19.16
C HIS A 44 19.56 4.42 -18.39
N GLU A 45 18.92 5.12 -17.46
CA GLU A 45 19.66 6.05 -16.61
C GLU A 45 20.62 5.27 -15.72
N PRO A 46 21.92 5.49 -15.83
CA PRO A 46 22.93 4.76 -15.08
C PRO A 46 22.89 5.10 -13.58
N ASP A 47 22.46 6.31 -13.25
CA ASP A 47 22.33 6.76 -11.87
C ASP A 47 21.04 6.24 -11.23
N LEU A 48 21.17 5.54 -10.09
CA LEU A 48 20.04 4.93 -9.40
C LEU A 48 19.05 5.98 -8.84
N GLU A 49 19.55 7.09 -8.34
CA GLU A 49 18.69 8.12 -7.73
C GLU A 49 17.93 8.90 -8.81
N GLU A 50 18.54 9.15 -9.96
CA GLU A 50 17.83 9.73 -11.10
C GLU A 50 16.77 8.78 -11.63
N ARG A 51 17.06 7.48 -11.71
CA ARG A 51 16.09 6.44 -12.10
C ARG A 51 14.90 6.39 -11.14
N LYS A 52 15.13 6.42 -9.83
CA LYS A 52 14.07 6.49 -8.83
C LYS A 52 13.20 7.72 -9.01
N ARG A 53 13.81 8.90 -9.16
CA ARG A 53 13.09 10.16 -9.39
C ARG A 53 12.28 10.13 -10.68
N HIS A 54 12.82 9.52 -11.72
CA HIS A 54 12.11 9.35 -12.99
C HIS A 54 10.84 8.50 -12.81
N ILE A 55 10.97 7.34 -12.14
CA ILE A 55 9.82 6.46 -11.83
C ILE A 55 8.76 7.21 -11.02
N LEU A 56 9.16 7.96 -10.00
CA LEU A 56 8.24 8.74 -9.19
C LEU A 56 7.49 9.80 -10.01
N ARG A 57 8.17 10.50 -10.94
CA ARG A 57 7.51 11.44 -11.86
C ARG A 57 6.49 10.75 -12.75
N VAL A 58 6.82 9.57 -13.27
CA VAL A 58 5.87 8.76 -14.06
C VAL A 58 4.64 8.37 -13.24
N ILE A 59 4.83 7.97 -11.97
CA ILE A 59 3.71 7.68 -11.07
C ILE A 59 2.84 8.92 -10.89
N VAL A 60 3.43 10.07 -10.63
CA VAL A 60 2.68 11.33 -10.47
C VAL A 60 1.92 11.71 -11.74
N GLU A 61 2.49 11.50 -12.91
CA GLU A 61 1.89 11.90 -14.18
C GLU A 61 0.80 10.92 -14.63
N TYR A 62 1.06 9.62 -14.58
CA TYR A 62 0.25 8.60 -15.26
C TYR A 62 -0.52 7.64 -14.34
N ALA A 63 -0.15 7.50 -13.06
CA ALA A 63 -0.84 6.57 -12.18
C ALA A 63 -2.23 7.10 -11.79
N PRO A 64 -3.19 6.21 -11.53
CA PRO A 64 -4.46 6.60 -10.92
C PRO A 64 -4.23 7.27 -9.55
N GLU A 65 -5.17 8.09 -9.13
CA GLU A 65 -5.13 8.69 -7.80
C GLU A 65 -5.33 7.60 -6.73
N ASN A 66 -4.24 7.30 -6.03
CA ASN A 66 -4.17 6.31 -4.96
C ASN A 66 -3.01 6.64 -4.01
N THR A 67 -2.83 5.86 -2.96
CA THR A 67 -1.78 6.08 -1.96
C THR A 67 -0.37 6.09 -2.53
N TYR A 68 -0.07 5.32 -3.59
CA TYR A 68 1.24 5.35 -4.26
C TYR A 68 1.52 6.71 -4.90
N LYS A 69 0.51 7.30 -5.57
CA LYS A 69 0.63 8.65 -6.15
C LYS A 69 0.80 9.71 -5.06
N ALA A 70 0.07 9.59 -3.95
CA ALA A 70 0.25 10.48 -2.81
C ALA A 70 1.67 10.41 -2.23
N ALA A 71 2.21 9.20 -2.05
CA ALA A 71 3.58 9.01 -1.59
C ALA A 71 4.61 9.58 -2.58
N ALA A 72 4.41 9.38 -3.89
CA ALA A 72 5.30 9.91 -4.92
C ALA A 72 5.29 11.45 -4.96
N LEU A 73 4.12 12.09 -4.85
CA LEU A 73 3.99 13.55 -4.72
C LEU A 73 4.78 14.07 -3.54
N LEU A 74 4.64 13.46 -2.37
CA LEU A 74 5.36 13.87 -1.16
C LEU A 74 6.87 13.65 -1.30
N THR A 75 7.30 12.52 -1.89
CA THR A 75 8.72 12.20 -2.07
C THR A 75 9.42 13.15 -3.05
N LEU A 76 8.71 13.66 -4.05
CA LEU A 76 9.22 14.63 -5.01
C LEU A 76 9.09 16.10 -4.54
N ASP A 77 8.78 16.34 -3.28
CA ASP A 77 8.47 17.66 -2.74
C ASP A 77 7.36 18.40 -3.51
N GLY A 78 6.44 17.62 -4.07
CA GLY A 78 5.32 18.11 -4.84
C GLY A 78 4.17 18.65 -4.00
N ASP A 79 3.00 18.75 -4.60
CA ASP A 79 1.79 19.32 -4.00
C ASP A 79 1.26 18.48 -2.84
N THR A 80 1.49 18.94 -1.61
CA THR A 80 1.01 18.30 -0.38
C THR A 80 -0.51 18.31 -0.31
N ALA A 81 -1.17 19.37 -0.78
CA ALA A 81 -2.64 19.44 -0.75
C ALA A 81 -3.28 18.39 -1.69
N ALA A 82 -2.68 18.17 -2.86
CA ALA A 82 -3.09 17.09 -3.75
C ALA A 82 -2.87 15.71 -3.12
N ALA A 83 -1.75 15.49 -2.44
CA ALA A 83 -1.49 14.23 -1.73
C ALA A 83 -2.51 14.00 -0.61
N GLU A 84 -2.80 15.01 0.20
CA GLU A 84 -3.80 14.91 1.28
C GLU A 84 -5.23 14.65 0.75
N ARG A 85 -5.60 15.29 -0.37
CA ARG A 85 -6.90 15.01 -1.02
C ARG A 85 -7.00 13.54 -1.42
N ILE A 86 -5.97 12.99 -2.06
CA ILE A 86 -5.93 11.57 -2.45
C ILE A 86 -6.06 10.68 -1.20
N LEU A 87 -5.33 10.97 -0.13
CA LEU A 87 -5.40 10.19 1.11
C LEU A 87 -6.80 10.22 1.73
N LEU A 88 -7.47 11.39 1.72
CA LEU A 88 -8.83 11.53 2.22
C LEU A 88 -9.86 10.75 1.39
N GLU A 89 -9.62 10.59 0.08
CA GLU A 89 -10.47 9.78 -0.82
C GLU A 89 -10.26 8.27 -0.61
N GLU A 90 -9.06 7.84 -0.20
CA GLU A 90 -8.71 6.44 0.06
C GLU A 90 -9.10 5.97 1.48
N LEU A 91 -9.06 6.85 2.47
CA LEU A 91 -9.36 6.54 3.88
C LEU A 91 -10.71 5.83 4.13
N PRO A 92 -11.81 6.18 3.42
CA PRO A 92 -13.08 5.45 3.59
C PRO A 92 -12.98 3.95 3.31
N GLY A 93 -12.08 3.53 2.42
CA GLY A 93 -11.80 2.11 2.17
C GLY A 93 -11.16 1.42 3.37
N VAL A 94 -10.22 2.09 4.02
CA VAL A 94 -9.54 1.61 5.24
C VAL A 94 -10.52 1.55 6.42
N TRP A 95 -11.34 2.59 6.62
CA TRP A 95 -12.33 2.60 7.69
C TRP A 95 -13.42 1.54 7.51
N ALA A 96 -13.83 1.30 6.26
CA ALA A 96 -14.79 0.25 5.92
C ALA A 96 -14.16 -1.15 5.93
N ARG A 97 -12.84 -1.26 6.20
CA ARG A 97 -12.10 -2.53 6.23
C ARG A 97 -12.37 -3.36 4.98
N LYS A 98 -12.34 -2.68 3.82
CA LYS A 98 -12.48 -3.34 2.53
C LYS A 98 -11.33 -4.31 2.32
N ASP A 99 -11.60 -5.36 1.57
CA ASP A 99 -10.55 -6.26 1.12
C ASP A 99 -9.40 -5.51 0.45
N CYS A 100 -8.16 -5.91 0.70
CA CYS A 100 -6.93 -5.23 0.26
C CYS A 100 -6.70 -3.82 0.84
N SER A 101 -7.43 -3.39 1.87
CA SER A 101 -7.18 -2.10 2.52
C SER A 101 -5.82 -2.00 3.21
N ASP A 102 -5.23 -3.11 3.62
CA ASP A 102 -3.87 -3.22 4.13
C ASP A 102 -2.82 -2.75 3.13
N PHE A 103 -3.01 -2.98 1.82
CA PHE A 103 -2.12 -2.51 0.74
C PHE A 103 -2.04 -0.98 0.67
N HIS A 104 -3.15 -0.31 0.92
CA HIS A 104 -3.20 1.15 0.98
C HIS A 104 -2.74 1.66 2.34
N PHE A 105 -3.11 0.94 3.40
CA PHE A 105 -2.87 1.37 4.77
C PHE A 105 -1.39 1.36 5.15
N ILE A 106 -0.62 0.37 4.71
CA ILE A 106 0.83 0.32 4.92
C ILE A 106 1.54 1.56 4.34
N ILE A 107 1.08 2.04 3.17
CA ILE A 107 1.60 3.26 2.54
C ILE A 107 1.20 4.50 3.33
N MET A 108 -0.02 4.54 3.88
CA MET A 108 -0.46 5.63 4.75
C MET A 108 0.38 5.73 6.03
N LEU A 109 0.77 4.59 6.61
CA LEU A 109 1.69 4.56 7.75
C LEU A 109 3.09 5.09 7.38
N TYR A 110 3.59 4.69 6.21
CA TYR A 110 4.84 5.23 5.67
C TYR A 110 4.76 6.74 5.49
N ILE A 111 3.70 7.24 4.87
CA ILE A 111 3.47 8.69 4.68
C ILE A 111 3.38 9.41 6.02
N TYR A 112 2.59 8.90 6.96
CA TYR A 112 2.42 9.49 8.28
C TYR A 112 3.78 9.66 8.99
N ARG A 113 4.60 8.63 8.99
CA ARG A 113 5.88 8.67 9.72
C ARG A 113 6.95 9.49 9.00
N THR A 114 7.02 9.39 7.67
CA THR A 114 8.10 10.01 6.88
C THR A 114 7.84 11.49 6.62
N PHE A 115 6.58 11.88 6.42
CA PHE A 115 6.20 13.23 6.01
C PHE A 115 5.36 13.96 7.05
N GLN A 116 5.40 13.54 8.30
CA GLN A 116 4.58 14.06 9.40
C GLN A 116 4.60 15.60 9.50
N GLU A 117 5.76 16.21 9.32
CA GLU A 117 5.92 17.67 9.42
C GLU A 117 5.28 18.44 8.25
N ARG A 118 5.07 17.78 7.13
CA ARG A 118 4.45 18.36 5.93
C ARG A 118 2.95 18.22 5.93
N LEU A 119 2.42 17.21 6.61
CA LEU A 119 0.98 16.96 6.68
C LEU A 119 0.29 17.99 7.56
N SER A 120 -0.90 18.41 7.14
CA SER A 120 -1.78 19.24 7.97
C SER A 120 -2.16 18.50 9.25
N GLU A 121 -2.46 19.26 10.31
CA GLU A 121 -2.95 18.70 11.58
C GLU A 121 -4.17 17.81 11.37
N LYS A 122 -5.13 18.30 10.57
CA LYS A 122 -6.32 17.53 10.20
C LYS A 122 -5.96 16.17 9.55
N MET A 123 -5.02 16.16 8.61
CA MET A 123 -4.62 14.91 7.93
C MET A 123 -3.97 13.92 8.91
N ARG A 124 -3.11 14.42 9.79
CA ARG A 124 -2.51 13.59 10.84
C ARG A 124 -3.56 12.97 11.75
N GLU A 125 -4.53 13.78 12.21
CA GLU A 125 -5.64 13.29 13.05
C GLU A 125 -6.47 12.20 12.34
N GLU A 126 -6.77 12.36 11.06
CA GLU A 126 -7.53 11.37 10.29
C GLU A 126 -6.73 10.05 10.13
N LEU A 127 -5.43 10.13 9.89
CA LEU A 127 -4.56 8.95 9.86
C LEU A 127 -4.45 8.28 11.24
N GLU A 128 -4.34 9.05 12.33
CA GLU A 128 -4.32 8.52 13.69
C GLU A 128 -5.64 7.82 14.06
N LYS A 129 -6.78 8.40 13.66
CA LYS A 129 -8.09 7.75 13.82
C LYS A 129 -8.15 6.43 13.07
N ALA A 130 -7.63 6.40 11.82
CA ALA A 130 -7.57 5.18 11.05
C ALA A 130 -6.69 4.13 11.74
N MET A 131 -5.50 4.51 12.22
CA MET A 131 -4.62 3.62 13.00
C MET A 131 -5.32 3.05 14.23
N CYS A 132 -6.00 3.88 14.99
CA CYS A 132 -6.69 3.43 16.20
C CYS A 132 -7.94 2.59 15.92
N GLY A 133 -8.58 2.74 14.75
CA GLY A 133 -9.84 2.08 14.40
C GLY A 133 -9.69 0.84 13.53
N PHE A 134 -8.54 0.59 12.93
CA PHE A 134 -8.32 -0.52 12.03
C PHE A 134 -8.32 -1.87 12.78
N ARG A 135 -8.80 -2.91 12.11
CA ARG A 135 -8.70 -4.29 12.59
C ARG A 135 -7.46 -4.93 11.99
N TYR A 136 -6.49 -5.23 12.83
CA TYR A 136 -5.16 -5.67 12.39
C TYR A 136 -5.04 -7.17 12.17
N TRP A 137 -5.85 -7.98 12.85
CA TRP A 137 -5.77 -9.41 12.67
C TRP A 137 -7.11 -10.10 12.94
N ILE A 138 -7.19 -11.34 12.52
CA ILE A 138 -8.41 -12.15 12.62
C ILE A 138 -8.87 -12.38 14.06
N ASP A 139 -7.95 -12.32 15.03
CA ASP A 139 -8.23 -12.50 16.47
C ASP A 139 -8.80 -11.24 17.14
N GLU A 140 -8.86 -10.11 16.44
CA GLU A 140 -9.52 -8.89 16.91
C GLU A 140 -11.03 -8.90 16.61
N PRO A 141 -11.88 -8.22 17.43
CA PRO A 141 -13.32 -8.14 17.18
C PRO A 141 -13.66 -7.57 15.80
N GLY A 142 -14.60 -8.20 15.12
CA GLY A 142 -15.10 -7.77 13.80
C GLY A 142 -15.59 -8.95 12.99
N ASP A 143 -16.44 -8.66 11.99
CA ASP A 143 -17.00 -9.60 11.03
C ASP A 143 -16.61 -9.26 9.60
N ASP A 144 -15.67 -8.33 9.42
CA ASP A 144 -15.18 -7.93 8.12
C ASP A 144 -14.42 -9.06 7.45
N VAL A 145 -14.59 -9.14 6.14
CA VAL A 145 -13.91 -10.11 5.29
C VAL A 145 -12.71 -9.41 4.64
N MET A 146 -11.61 -9.31 5.39
CA MET A 146 -10.31 -9.00 4.85
C MET A 146 -9.51 -10.29 4.67
N TRP A 147 -8.68 -10.35 3.65
CA TRP A 147 -7.99 -11.60 3.28
C TRP A 147 -6.77 -11.86 4.17
N PHE A 148 -7.00 -12.29 5.41
CA PHE A 148 -5.93 -12.51 6.41
C PHE A 148 -5.01 -13.71 6.13
N PHE A 149 -5.37 -14.59 5.19
CA PHE A 149 -4.78 -15.93 5.09
C PHE A 149 -3.61 -16.06 4.11
N SER A 150 -3.38 -15.10 3.22
CA SER A 150 -2.25 -15.17 2.32
C SER A 150 -0.99 -14.60 2.95
N GLU A 151 0.16 -15.04 2.50
CA GLU A 151 1.47 -14.64 3.01
C GLU A 151 1.68 -13.12 2.97
N ASN A 152 1.37 -12.51 1.81
CA ASN A 152 1.50 -11.06 1.63
C ASN A 152 0.57 -10.25 2.55
N HIS A 153 -0.70 -10.64 2.67
CA HIS A 153 -1.64 -9.98 3.58
C HIS A 153 -1.21 -10.13 5.03
N ALA A 154 -0.79 -11.33 5.46
CA ALA A 154 -0.29 -11.55 6.82
C ALA A 154 0.89 -10.62 7.13
N LEU A 155 1.87 -10.55 6.22
CA LEU A 155 3.00 -9.61 6.37
C LEU A 155 2.53 -8.17 6.53
N LEU A 156 1.65 -7.69 5.64
CA LEU A 156 1.20 -6.29 5.69
C LEU A 156 0.40 -5.99 6.95
N PHE A 157 -0.53 -6.87 7.36
CA PHE A 157 -1.30 -6.70 8.59
C PHE A 157 -0.39 -6.64 9.81
N HIS A 158 0.60 -7.53 9.90
CA HIS A 158 1.54 -7.57 11.03
C HIS A 158 2.46 -6.35 11.03
N CYS A 159 2.95 -5.90 9.88
CA CYS A 159 3.70 -4.66 9.75
C CYS A 159 2.85 -3.46 10.19
N CYS A 160 1.61 -3.36 9.71
CA CYS A 160 0.70 -2.29 10.10
C CYS A 160 0.44 -2.29 11.60
N GLN A 161 0.17 -3.46 12.19
CA GLN A 161 -0.08 -3.61 13.62
C GLN A 161 1.10 -3.16 14.47
N TYR A 162 2.29 -3.66 14.14
CA TYR A 162 3.52 -3.30 14.84
C TYR A 162 3.82 -1.80 14.75
N LEU A 163 3.81 -1.25 13.52
CA LEU A 163 4.15 0.14 13.28
C LEU A 163 3.12 1.11 13.89
N ALA A 164 1.83 0.91 13.64
CA ALA A 164 0.80 1.81 14.17
C ALA A 164 0.81 1.83 15.70
N GLY A 165 0.93 0.66 16.34
CA GLY A 165 1.04 0.57 17.80
C GLY A 165 2.29 1.25 18.35
N SER A 166 3.42 1.19 17.62
CA SER A 166 4.67 1.85 18.00
C SER A 166 4.60 3.38 17.81
N PHE A 167 3.87 3.87 16.81
CA PHE A 167 3.70 5.31 16.58
C PHE A 167 2.78 5.97 17.61
N LEU A 168 1.78 5.22 18.10
CA LEU A 168 0.76 5.71 19.02
C LEU A 168 0.70 4.86 20.31
N PRO A 169 1.82 4.71 21.07
CA PRO A 169 1.95 3.71 22.13
C PRO A 169 0.95 3.87 23.28
N ASP A 170 0.56 5.10 23.57
CA ASP A 170 -0.31 5.43 24.70
C ASP A 170 -1.79 5.63 24.29
N ARG A 171 -2.11 5.57 23.00
CA ARG A 171 -3.49 5.67 22.50
C ARG A 171 -4.21 4.35 22.67
N ILE A 172 -5.53 4.43 22.83
CA ILE A 172 -6.40 3.25 22.82
C ILE A 172 -6.82 2.96 21.39
N PHE A 173 -6.55 1.75 20.95
CA PHE A 173 -6.99 1.21 19.66
C PHE A 173 -8.40 0.68 19.82
N THR A 174 -9.35 1.36 19.22
CA THR A 174 -10.78 1.18 19.50
C THR A 174 -11.33 -0.16 19.02
N CYS A 175 -10.71 -0.79 18.01
CA CYS A 175 -11.09 -2.12 17.57
C CYS A 175 -10.80 -3.19 18.63
N SER A 176 -9.56 -3.20 19.14
CA SER A 176 -9.11 -4.20 20.13
C SER A 176 -9.36 -3.82 21.58
N GLY A 177 -9.61 -2.55 21.87
CA GLY A 177 -9.66 -1.98 23.22
C GLY A 177 -8.31 -1.93 23.94
N LYS A 178 -7.21 -2.20 23.25
CA LYS A 178 -5.85 -2.27 23.80
C LYS A 178 -5.10 -0.96 23.62
N THR A 179 -4.06 -0.75 24.43
CA THR A 179 -3.11 0.34 24.21
C THR A 179 -2.25 0.06 22.99
N GLY A 180 -1.72 1.11 22.34
CA GLY A 180 -0.80 0.96 21.21
C GLY A 180 0.42 0.08 21.54
N ARG A 181 0.95 0.18 22.78
CA ARG A 181 2.02 -0.73 23.25
C ARG A 181 1.64 -2.20 23.15
N ALA A 182 0.43 -2.54 23.55
CA ALA A 182 -0.05 -3.91 23.49
C ALA A 182 -0.36 -4.35 22.05
N VAL A 183 -0.84 -3.44 21.21
CA VAL A 183 -1.06 -3.68 19.78
C VAL A 183 0.28 -3.93 19.08
N SER A 184 1.28 -3.07 19.33
CA SER A 184 2.63 -3.23 18.79
C SER A 184 3.29 -4.54 19.24
N ALA A 185 3.20 -4.88 20.53
CA ALA A 185 3.75 -6.14 21.06
C ALA A 185 3.12 -7.37 20.37
N ARG A 186 1.81 -7.35 20.11
CA ARG A 186 1.16 -8.43 19.35
C ARG A 186 1.65 -8.51 17.91
N GLY A 187 1.79 -7.34 17.23
CA GLY A 187 2.37 -7.27 15.88
C GLY A 187 3.80 -7.79 15.83
N GLU A 188 4.59 -7.52 16.87
CA GLU A 188 5.95 -8.03 17.04
C GLU A 188 6.01 -9.56 17.12
N GLU A 189 5.12 -10.19 17.91
CA GLU A 189 5.00 -11.65 17.98
C GLU A 189 4.69 -12.26 16.62
N LEU A 190 3.66 -11.74 15.93
CA LEU A 190 3.21 -12.23 14.63
C LEU A 190 4.27 -12.03 13.54
N LEU A 191 5.01 -10.92 13.57
CA LEU A 191 6.13 -10.69 12.64
C LEU A 191 7.26 -11.69 12.88
N ARG A 192 7.56 -12.06 14.13
CA ARG A 192 8.58 -13.08 14.40
C ARG A 192 8.20 -14.42 13.81
N GLU A 193 6.93 -14.85 14.01
CA GLU A 193 6.40 -16.09 13.44
C GLU A 193 6.45 -16.06 11.90
N TRP A 194 6.05 -14.94 11.28
CA TRP A 194 6.10 -14.77 9.83
C TRP A 194 7.55 -14.89 9.30
N PHE A 195 8.50 -14.20 9.93
CA PHE A 195 9.91 -14.26 9.52
C PHE A 195 10.55 -15.62 9.75
N GLU A 196 10.17 -16.34 10.79
CA GLU A 196 10.63 -17.72 11.02
C GLU A 196 10.19 -18.60 9.86
N GLY A 197 8.91 -18.60 9.50
CA GLY A 197 8.40 -19.33 8.33
C GLY A 197 9.09 -18.92 7.04
N PHE A 198 9.20 -17.59 6.80
CA PHE A 198 9.85 -17.07 5.60
C PHE A 198 11.32 -17.53 5.47
N PHE A 199 12.10 -17.54 6.54
CA PHE A 199 13.50 -17.96 6.47
C PHE A 199 13.70 -19.49 6.45
N GLU A 200 12.68 -20.26 6.81
CA GLU A 200 12.68 -21.72 6.73
C GLU A 200 12.21 -22.21 5.36
N GLU A 201 11.10 -21.69 4.86
CA GLU A 201 10.41 -22.19 3.66
C GLU A 201 10.52 -21.27 2.45
N PHE A 202 10.96 -20.03 2.65
CA PHE A 202 10.98 -18.93 1.68
C PHE A 202 9.56 -18.49 1.30
N ILE A 203 9.39 -17.76 0.16
CA ILE A 203 8.12 -17.22 -0.31
C ILE A 203 7.23 -18.36 -0.85
N THR A 204 6.04 -18.53 -0.28
CA THR A 204 5.07 -19.53 -0.73
C THR A 204 4.45 -19.18 -2.08
N GLU A 205 4.25 -17.90 -2.36
CA GLU A 205 3.78 -17.38 -3.66
C GLU A 205 4.95 -17.21 -4.64
N TRP A 206 5.74 -18.27 -4.81
CA TRP A 206 6.95 -18.31 -5.61
C TRP A 206 6.77 -17.74 -7.01
N ASN A 207 7.67 -16.84 -7.41
CA ASN A 207 7.71 -16.23 -8.74
C ASN A 207 6.42 -15.47 -9.11
N SER A 208 5.65 -15.03 -8.14
CA SER A 208 4.46 -14.22 -8.38
C SER A 208 4.84 -12.79 -8.75
N ASN A 209 4.56 -12.38 -9.98
CA ASN A 209 4.76 -11.00 -10.43
C ASN A 209 3.76 -10.01 -9.81
N ALA A 210 2.69 -10.50 -9.17
CA ALA A 210 1.69 -9.69 -8.49
C ALA A 210 1.99 -9.53 -7.01
N TYR A 211 2.39 -10.60 -6.31
CA TYR A 211 2.47 -10.61 -4.85
C TYR A 211 3.87 -10.37 -4.29
N ILE A 212 4.94 -10.76 -4.96
CA ILE A 212 6.30 -10.35 -4.55
C ILE A 212 6.44 -8.83 -4.41
N PRO A 213 5.91 -7.96 -5.30
CA PRO A 213 5.92 -6.53 -5.07
C PRO A 213 5.17 -6.07 -3.82
N VAL A 214 4.14 -6.81 -3.39
CA VAL A 214 3.40 -6.53 -2.14
C VAL A 214 4.23 -6.90 -0.92
N ASP A 215 4.92 -8.05 -0.96
CA ASP A 215 5.86 -8.44 0.11
C ASP A 215 7.01 -7.42 0.22
N VAL A 216 7.57 -7.01 -0.92
CA VAL A 216 8.60 -5.95 -0.95
C VAL A 216 8.09 -4.64 -0.38
N LEU A 217 6.82 -4.29 -0.58
CA LEU A 217 6.21 -3.10 0.02
C LEU A 217 6.18 -3.21 1.55
N GLY A 218 5.75 -4.34 2.10
CA GLY A 218 5.73 -4.61 3.55
C GLY A 218 7.14 -4.58 4.15
N LEU A 219 8.05 -5.36 3.58
CA LEU A 219 9.45 -5.46 4.00
C LEU A 219 10.17 -4.11 3.88
N GLY A 220 9.99 -3.40 2.77
CA GLY A 220 10.59 -2.09 2.54
C GLY A 220 10.09 -1.04 3.52
N THR A 221 8.79 -1.05 3.85
CA THR A 221 8.22 -0.15 4.85
C THR A 221 8.78 -0.46 6.24
N LEU A 222 8.84 -1.72 6.61
CA LEU A 222 9.41 -2.15 7.90
C LEU A 222 10.90 -1.77 8.01
N TYR A 223 11.68 -2.01 6.96
CA TYR A 223 13.09 -1.61 6.88
C TYR A 223 13.29 -0.11 7.08
N ASN A 224 12.48 0.71 6.40
CA ASN A 224 12.63 2.16 6.45
C ASN A 224 12.12 2.81 7.75
N LEU A 225 11.14 2.20 8.42
CA LEU A 225 10.47 2.80 9.57
C LEU A 225 10.88 2.23 10.93
N THR A 226 11.78 1.23 10.95
CA THR A 226 12.34 0.69 12.18
C THR A 226 13.75 1.21 12.43
N GLU A 227 14.18 1.23 13.70
CA GLU A 227 15.51 1.71 14.09
C GLU A 227 16.61 0.88 13.39
N PRO A 228 17.60 1.54 12.78
CA PRO A 228 18.74 0.86 12.15
C PRO A 228 19.42 -0.12 13.11
N GLY A 229 19.55 -1.37 12.69
CA GLY A 229 20.14 -2.43 13.50
C GLY A 229 19.18 -3.13 14.46
N SER A 230 17.92 -2.70 14.58
CA SER A 230 16.90 -3.44 15.31
C SER A 230 16.58 -4.80 14.68
N GLU A 231 15.93 -5.68 15.42
CA GLU A 231 15.58 -7.03 14.95
C GLU A 231 14.88 -7.00 13.59
N PHE A 232 13.78 -6.22 13.48
CA PHE A 232 12.98 -6.19 12.26
C PHE A 232 13.64 -5.42 11.12
N HIS A 233 14.45 -4.41 11.42
CA HIS A 233 15.28 -3.78 10.40
C HIS A 233 16.25 -4.78 9.75
N GLN A 234 16.91 -5.59 10.56
CA GLN A 234 17.85 -6.61 10.06
C GLN A 234 17.13 -7.75 9.32
N LYS A 235 16.00 -8.25 9.88
CA LYS A 235 15.21 -9.31 9.23
C LYS A 235 14.62 -8.83 7.89
N ALA A 236 14.06 -7.64 7.84
CA ALA A 236 13.53 -7.05 6.61
C ALA A 236 14.63 -6.85 5.56
N LYS A 237 15.80 -6.30 5.98
CA LYS A 237 16.95 -6.18 5.09
C LYS A 237 17.39 -7.52 4.51
N ARG A 238 17.53 -8.54 5.37
CA ARG A 238 17.93 -9.88 4.93
C ARG A 238 16.94 -10.47 3.93
N ALA A 239 15.62 -10.30 4.18
CA ALA A 239 14.59 -10.80 3.27
C ALA A 239 14.60 -10.07 1.93
N LEU A 240 14.85 -8.74 1.92
CA LEU A 240 14.96 -7.94 0.70
C LEU A 240 16.23 -8.26 -0.12
N ASP A 241 17.29 -8.76 0.52
CA ASP A 241 18.54 -9.12 -0.14
C ASP A 241 18.49 -10.56 -0.75
N MET A 242 17.46 -11.36 -0.46
CA MET A 242 17.28 -12.73 -0.97
C MET A 242 16.56 -12.73 -2.32
#